data_c567d1b57378cb12f7f483d685f3a0b4
#
_entry.id   c567d1b57378cb12f7f483d685f3a0b4
#
_cell.length_a   1.000
_cell.length_b   1.000
_cell.length_c   1.000
_cell.angle_alpha   90.00
_cell.angle_beta   90.00
_cell.angle_gamma   90.00
#
_symmetry.space_group_name_H-M   'P 1'
#
loop_
_entity.id
_entity.type
_entity.pdbx_description
1 polymer ?
#
loop_
_entity_poly.entity_id
_entity_poly.type
_entity_poly.pdbx_seq_one_letter_code
_entity_poly.pdbx_strand_id
1 'polypeptide(L)'
;PKVWVCVSDNFNVERLTKDIIESLTEKKCDLSNLDTLQVVVKKNLTSKRFLLVLDDVWNEDSLKWERFCAPLRYGEPGSKILVTTRSKKIAEMVGNPIPLEGVDEASYWKLFKKCAFGSEDAGEFPQLEAIAKKIVGRLK
;
A
#
# COMPACT_ATOMS: atom_id res chain seq x y z
N PRO A 1 -3.64 -7.74 15.71
CA PRO A 1 -4.44 -6.92 14.81
C PRO A 1 -3.83 -6.84 13.42
N LYS A 2 -4.71 -6.59 12.41
CA LYS A 2 -4.35 -6.32 11.03
C LYS A 2 -4.83 -4.91 10.71
N VAL A 3 -3.95 -4.10 10.16
CA VAL A 3 -4.23 -2.69 9.83
C VAL A 3 -3.80 -2.44 8.39
N TRP A 4 -4.65 -1.77 7.61
CA TRP A 4 -4.35 -1.34 6.25
C TRP A 4 -4.52 0.17 6.15
N VAL A 5 -3.47 0.86 5.69
CA VAL A 5 -3.46 2.30 5.52
C VAL A 5 -2.99 2.62 4.10
N CYS A 6 -3.82 3.34 3.35
CA CYS A 6 -3.43 3.93 2.09
C CYS A 6 -2.67 5.24 2.36
N VAL A 7 -1.41 5.31 1.92
CA VAL A 7 -0.54 6.44 2.25
C VAL A 7 -0.80 7.64 1.34
N SER A 8 -1.10 7.42 0.06
CA SER A 8 -1.28 8.46 -0.97
C SER A 8 -0.10 9.47 -1.06
N ASP A 9 -0.25 10.56 -1.81
CA ASP A 9 0.83 11.51 -2.14
C ASP A 9 1.43 12.24 -0.93
N ASN A 10 0.70 12.33 0.18
CA ASN A 10 1.16 13.05 1.37
C ASN A 10 1.42 12.12 2.54
N PHE A 11 2.72 11.84 2.78
CA PHE A 11 3.16 11.12 3.97
C PHE A 11 3.10 12.04 5.20
N ASN A 12 1.90 12.21 5.74
CA ASN A 12 1.68 12.96 6.97
C ASN A 12 1.65 11.99 8.16
N VAL A 13 2.67 12.07 9.02
CA VAL A 13 2.85 11.15 10.15
C VAL A 13 1.65 11.19 11.11
N GLU A 14 1.09 12.37 11.38
CA GLU A 14 -0.08 12.51 12.28
C GLU A 14 -1.32 11.82 11.68
N ARG A 15 -1.60 12.06 10.39
CA ARG A 15 -2.72 11.43 9.69
C ARG A 15 -2.59 9.91 9.71
N LEU A 16 -1.42 9.40 9.27
CA LEU A 16 -1.17 7.96 9.24
C LEU A 16 -1.28 7.31 10.62
N THR A 17 -0.83 8.01 11.66
CA THR A 17 -0.94 7.53 13.04
C THR A 17 -2.41 7.50 13.51
N LYS A 18 -3.22 8.49 13.12
CA LYS A 18 -4.68 8.47 13.36
C LYS A 18 -5.36 7.30 12.66
N ASP A 19 -5.06 7.10 11.37
CA ASP A 19 -5.63 6.00 10.56
C ASP A 19 -5.34 4.63 11.22
N ILE A 20 -4.12 4.46 11.77
CA ILE A 20 -3.76 3.26 12.54
C ILE A 20 -4.63 3.14 13.79
N ILE A 21 -4.78 4.21 14.58
CA ILE A 21 -5.58 4.20 15.82
C ILE A 21 -7.03 3.85 15.50
N GLU A 22 -7.63 4.50 14.50
CA GLU A 22 -9.00 4.24 14.10
C GLU A 22 -9.21 2.79 13.65
N SER A 23 -8.26 2.23 12.90
CA SER A 23 -8.28 0.83 12.51
C SER A 23 -8.12 -0.14 13.70
N LEU A 24 -7.32 0.23 14.72
CA LEU A 24 -7.08 -0.60 15.89
C LEU A 24 -8.23 -0.56 16.90
N THR A 25 -8.93 0.57 16.98
CA THR A 25 -9.95 0.82 18.02
C THR A 25 -11.38 0.79 17.50
N GLU A 26 -11.55 0.81 16.16
CA GLU A 26 -12.84 0.94 15.47
C GLU A 26 -13.61 2.20 15.89
N LYS A 27 -12.87 3.24 16.32
CA LYS A 27 -13.43 4.52 16.79
C LYS A 27 -12.69 5.67 16.15
N LYS A 28 -13.42 6.75 15.84
CA LYS A 28 -12.84 7.99 15.34
C LYS A 28 -11.82 8.57 16.33
N CYS A 29 -10.69 9.06 15.80
CA CYS A 29 -9.61 9.65 16.57
C CYS A 29 -9.59 11.18 16.40
N ASP A 30 -10.05 11.90 17.42
CA ASP A 30 -10.09 13.38 17.42
C ASP A 30 -8.81 14.02 18.00
N LEU A 31 -7.81 13.21 18.35
CA LEU A 31 -6.51 13.70 18.84
C LEU A 31 -5.74 14.40 17.71
N SER A 32 -5.03 15.49 18.04
CA SER A 32 -4.25 16.28 17.08
C SER A 32 -2.76 16.37 17.40
N ASN A 33 -2.35 15.96 18.60
CA ASN A 33 -0.95 15.99 19.02
C ASN A 33 -0.27 14.66 18.69
N LEU A 34 0.87 14.70 17.95
CA LEU A 34 1.58 13.50 17.51
C LEU A 34 2.07 12.64 18.68
N ASP A 35 2.58 13.25 19.75
CA ASP A 35 3.11 12.50 20.90
C ASP A 35 1.98 11.72 21.57
N THR A 36 0.80 12.34 21.74
CA THR A 36 -0.39 11.68 22.28
C THR A 36 -0.84 10.51 21.38
N LEU A 37 -0.86 10.74 20.06
CA LEU A 37 -1.20 9.70 19.08
C LEU A 37 -0.24 8.51 19.17
N GLN A 38 1.07 8.76 19.28
CA GLN A 38 2.08 7.72 19.41
C GLN A 38 1.93 6.91 20.71
N VAL A 39 1.59 7.58 21.82
CA VAL A 39 1.28 6.90 23.09
C VAL A 39 0.07 5.95 22.94
N VAL A 40 -0.97 6.39 22.23
CA VAL A 40 -2.15 5.55 21.99
C VAL A 40 -1.81 4.34 21.11
N VAL A 41 -1.05 4.53 20.02
CA VAL A 41 -0.59 3.41 19.18
C VAL A 41 0.23 2.43 20.00
N LYS A 42 1.25 2.91 20.74
CA LYS A 42 2.07 2.09 21.62
C LYS A 42 1.22 1.25 22.57
N LYS A 43 0.27 1.87 23.30
CA LYS A 43 -0.63 1.17 24.22
C LYS A 43 -1.44 0.07 23.56
N ASN A 44 -1.91 0.30 22.33
CA ASN A 44 -2.73 -0.67 21.60
C ASN A 44 -1.92 -1.81 20.98
N LEU A 45 -0.62 -1.61 20.73
CA LEU A 45 0.27 -2.61 20.12
C LEU A 45 1.12 -3.37 21.12
N THR A 46 1.35 -2.82 22.33
CA THR A 46 2.10 -3.51 23.39
C THR A 46 1.46 -4.88 23.68
N SER A 47 2.30 -5.91 23.77
CA SER A 47 1.89 -7.31 23.98
C SER A 47 0.97 -7.88 22.88
N LYS A 48 1.01 -7.29 21.68
CA LYS A 48 0.26 -7.80 20.53
C LYS A 48 1.15 -7.95 19.30
N ARG A 49 0.99 -9.06 18.60
CA ARG A 49 1.55 -9.25 17.26
C ARG A 49 0.64 -8.61 16.24
N PHE A 50 1.18 -7.81 15.33
CA PHE A 50 0.41 -7.09 14.31
C PHE A 50 0.96 -7.29 12.90
N LEU A 51 0.09 -7.06 11.92
CA LEU A 51 0.42 -6.84 10.51
C LEU A 51 -0.10 -5.45 10.12
N LEU A 52 0.82 -4.56 9.75
CA LEU A 52 0.50 -3.24 9.18
C LEU A 52 0.83 -3.25 7.71
N VAL A 53 -0.14 -2.92 6.87
CA VAL A 53 0.05 -2.72 5.42
C VAL A 53 0.00 -1.22 5.14
N LEU A 54 1.06 -0.70 4.53
CA LEU A 54 1.16 0.67 4.04
C LEU A 54 1.17 0.63 2.51
N ASP A 55 0.10 1.10 1.92
CA ASP A 55 -0.10 0.96 0.49
C ASP A 55 0.25 2.25 -0.26
N ASP A 56 0.98 2.09 -1.36
CA ASP A 56 1.40 3.14 -2.29
C ASP A 56 2.23 4.27 -1.62
N VAL A 57 3.34 3.88 -0.97
CA VAL A 57 4.25 4.82 -0.28
C VAL A 57 5.15 5.52 -1.29
N TRP A 58 5.18 6.87 -1.24
CA TRP A 58 5.97 7.74 -2.12
C TRP A 58 7.03 8.58 -1.40
N ASN A 59 7.00 8.63 -0.08
CA ASN A 59 7.86 9.50 0.69
C ASN A 59 9.25 8.89 0.92
N GLU A 60 10.29 9.61 0.50
CA GLU A 60 11.70 9.22 0.65
C GLU A 60 12.37 9.85 1.90
N ASP A 61 11.62 10.55 2.74
CA ASP A 61 12.12 11.21 3.95
C ASP A 61 12.28 10.17 5.08
N SER A 62 13.52 9.77 5.31
CA SER A 62 13.88 8.78 6.33
C SER A 62 13.55 9.22 7.76
N LEU A 63 13.60 10.54 8.06
CA LEU A 63 13.26 11.07 9.38
C LEU A 63 11.76 10.95 9.66
N LYS A 64 10.93 11.26 8.68
CA LYS A 64 9.48 11.05 8.80
C LYS A 64 9.16 9.57 8.97
N TRP A 65 9.85 8.71 8.22
CA TRP A 65 9.70 7.25 8.35
C TRP A 65 10.07 6.76 9.75
N GLU A 66 11.21 7.21 10.28
CA GLU A 66 11.66 6.84 11.63
C GLU A 66 10.65 7.30 12.68
N ARG A 67 10.18 8.54 12.62
CA ARG A 67 9.16 9.08 13.53
C ARG A 67 7.86 8.30 13.48
N PHE A 68 7.43 7.89 12.29
CA PHE A 68 6.25 7.07 12.10
C PHE A 68 6.42 5.68 12.72
N CYS A 69 7.58 5.04 12.52
CA CYS A 69 7.86 3.70 13.02
C CYS A 69 8.12 3.62 14.52
N ALA A 70 8.45 4.72 15.19
CA ALA A 70 8.83 4.74 16.60
C ALA A 70 7.83 4.01 17.52
N PRO A 71 6.51 4.27 17.48
CA PRO A 71 5.55 3.58 18.34
C PRO A 71 5.29 2.12 17.92
N LEU A 72 5.60 1.73 16.69
CA LEU A 72 5.38 0.37 16.18
C LEU A 72 6.39 -0.64 16.74
N ARG A 73 7.55 -0.16 17.22
CA ARG A 73 8.61 -1.00 17.82
C ARG A 73 8.19 -1.70 19.11
N TYR A 74 7.06 -1.29 19.71
CA TYR A 74 6.53 -1.88 20.95
C TYR A 74 5.62 -3.09 20.72
N GLY A 75 5.40 -3.49 19.47
CA GLY A 75 4.69 -4.73 19.16
C GLY A 75 5.50 -5.98 19.48
N GLU A 76 4.81 -7.09 19.67
CA GLU A 76 5.44 -8.38 19.96
C GLU A 76 6.33 -8.88 18.81
N PRO A 77 7.36 -9.67 19.11
CA PRO A 77 8.20 -10.32 18.11
C PRO A 77 7.35 -11.09 17.08
N GLY A 78 7.71 -10.92 15.80
CA GLY A 78 6.94 -11.47 14.67
C GLY A 78 5.86 -10.54 14.13
N SER A 79 5.72 -9.32 14.66
CA SER A 79 5.00 -8.24 14.00
C SER A 79 5.65 -7.90 12.65
N LYS A 80 4.83 -7.53 11.66
CA LYS A 80 5.28 -7.22 10.30
C LYS A 80 4.70 -5.90 9.81
N ILE A 81 5.52 -5.17 9.06
CA ILE A 81 5.10 -4.03 8.26
C ILE A 81 5.33 -4.41 6.81
N LEU A 82 4.28 -4.40 6.02
CA LEU A 82 4.32 -4.60 4.57
C LEU A 82 4.13 -3.25 3.89
N VAL A 83 5.04 -2.91 3.01
CA VAL A 83 5.00 -1.64 2.26
C VAL A 83 4.90 -1.94 0.78
N THR A 84 3.96 -1.33 0.07
CA THR A 84 3.96 -1.30 -1.38
C THR A 84 4.47 0.05 -1.86
N THR A 85 5.31 0.05 -2.88
CA THR A 85 5.88 1.26 -3.48
C THR A 85 6.35 0.99 -4.89
N ARG A 86 6.36 2.03 -5.72
CA ARG A 86 6.99 2.02 -7.06
C ARG A 86 8.42 2.55 -7.06
N SER A 87 8.89 3.08 -5.91
CA SER A 87 10.25 3.61 -5.77
C SER A 87 11.19 2.54 -5.18
N LYS A 88 12.21 2.18 -5.95
CA LYS A 88 13.28 1.29 -5.47
C LYS A 88 14.00 1.86 -4.25
N LYS A 89 14.21 3.18 -4.22
CA LYS A 89 14.86 3.87 -3.09
C LYS A 89 14.06 3.74 -1.80
N ILE A 90 12.72 3.88 -1.86
CA ILE A 90 11.86 3.65 -0.69
C ILE A 90 11.92 2.19 -0.27
N ALA A 91 11.84 1.26 -1.21
CA ALA A 91 11.87 -0.17 -0.91
C ALA A 91 13.17 -0.56 -0.17
N GLU A 92 14.33 -0.04 -0.61
CA GLU A 92 15.63 -0.25 0.03
C GLU A 92 15.72 0.44 1.42
N MET A 93 15.11 1.63 1.56
CA MET A 93 15.08 2.38 2.82
C MET A 93 14.28 1.65 3.91
N VAL A 94 13.16 1.03 3.55
CA VAL A 94 12.23 0.46 4.53
C VAL A 94 12.51 -1.00 4.88
N GLY A 95 13.27 -1.73 4.05
CA GLY A 95 13.61 -3.12 4.36
C GLY A 95 14.18 -3.90 3.19
N ASN A 96 13.93 -5.21 3.15
CA ASN A 96 14.34 -6.07 2.06
C ASN A 96 13.27 -6.07 0.97
N PRO A 97 13.53 -5.45 -0.20
CA PRO A 97 12.54 -5.38 -1.26
C PRO A 97 12.30 -6.75 -1.90
N ILE A 98 11.03 -7.02 -2.19
CA ILE A 98 10.59 -8.14 -3.02
C ILE A 98 10.17 -7.53 -4.37
N PRO A 99 10.95 -7.68 -5.44
CA PRO A 99 10.58 -7.15 -6.74
C PRO A 99 9.35 -7.89 -7.25
N LEU A 100 8.36 -7.12 -7.70
CA LEU A 100 7.21 -7.64 -8.42
C LEU A 100 7.42 -7.36 -9.90
N GLU A 101 7.46 -8.40 -10.69
CA GLU A 101 7.49 -8.27 -12.14
C GLU A 101 6.10 -7.85 -12.65
N GLY A 102 6.10 -7.14 -13.79
CA GLY A 102 4.86 -6.82 -14.49
C GLY A 102 4.14 -8.08 -14.96
N VAL A 103 2.85 -7.96 -15.20
CA VAL A 103 2.06 -9.05 -15.78
C VAL A 103 2.55 -9.34 -17.20
N ASP A 104 2.77 -10.61 -17.54
CA ASP A 104 3.17 -11.01 -18.90
C ASP A 104 2.12 -10.58 -19.93
N GLU A 105 2.56 -10.39 -21.18
CA GLU A 105 1.73 -9.82 -22.23
C GLU A 105 0.47 -10.64 -22.53
N ALA A 106 0.57 -11.97 -22.45
CA ALA A 106 -0.57 -12.85 -22.73
C ALA A 106 -1.62 -12.77 -21.62
N SER A 107 -1.20 -12.75 -20.36
CA SER A 107 -2.07 -12.58 -19.20
C SER A 107 -2.69 -11.18 -19.17
N TYR A 108 -1.91 -10.15 -19.51
CA TYR A 108 -2.39 -8.79 -19.59
C TYR A 108 -3.42 -8.62 -20.72
N TRP A 109 -3.15 -9.21 -21.89
CA TRP A 109 -4.11 -9.22 -23.00
C TRP A 109 -5.41 -9.93 -22.62
N LYS A 110 -5.33 -11.05 -21.93
CA LYS A 110 -6.51 -11.79 -21.46
C LYS A 110 -7.35 -10.96 -20.47
N LEU A 111 -6.69 -10.28 -19.54
CA LEU A 111 -7.35 -9.37 -18.62
C LEU A 111 -8.01 -8.20 -19.36
N PHE A 112 -7.26 -7.57 -20.27
CA PHE A 112 -7.75 -6.44 -21.06
C PHE A 112 -8.99 -6.82 -21.88
N LYS A 113 -8.94 -7.97 -22.58
CA LYS A 113 -10.12 -8.48 -23.33
C LYS A 113 -11.33 -8.63 -22.42
N LYS A 114 -11.16 -9.23 -21.27
CA LYS A 114 -12.25 -9.44 -20.31
C LYS A 114 -12.86 -8.11 -19.83
N CYS A 115 -12.05 -7.09 -19.61
CA CYS A 115 -12.52 -5.78 -19.15
C CYS A 115 -13.16 -4.96 -20.28
N ALA A 116 -12.59 -5.01 -21.49
CA ALA A 116 -13.02 -4.18 -22.61
C ALA A 116 -14.21 -4.77 -23.40
N PHE A 117 -14.26 -6.08 -23.55
CA PHE A 117 -15.27 -6.77 -24.37
C PHE A 117 -16.24 -7.61 -23.51
N GLY A 118 -15.97 -7.78 -22.21
CA GLY A 118 -16.84 -8.56 -21.32
C GLY A 118 -16.88 -10.04 -21.70
N SER A 119 -18.09 -10.54 -21.97
CA SER A 119 -18.33 -11.91 -22.44
C SER A 119 -18.33 -12.03 -23.96
N GLU A 120 -18.28 -10.92 -24.70
CA GLU A 120 -18.26 -10.91 -26.16
C GLU A 120 -16.88 -11.34 -26.67
N ASP A 121 -16.86 -12.02 -27.81
CA ASP A 121 -15.59 -12.38 -28.44
C ASP A 121 -15.01 -11.16 -29.17
N ALA A 122 -13.79 -10.78 -28.79
CA ALA A 122 -13.08 -9.70 -29.48
C ALA A 122 -12.91 -9.94 -31.00
N GLY A 123 -12.96 -11.22 -31.42
CA GLY A 123 -12.92 -11.61 -32.82
C GLY A 123 -14.13 -11.14 -33.66
N GLU A 124 -15.26 -10.82 -33.02
CA GLU A 124 -16.41 -10.21 -33.68
C GLU A 124 -16.18 -8.75 -34.09
N PHE A 125 -15.15 -8.11 -33.51
CA PHE A 125 -14.79 -6.71 -33.73
C PHE A 125 -13.31 -6.53 -34.12
N PRO A 126 -12.86 -6.98 -35.30
CA PRO A 126 -11.41 -7.02 -35.65
C PRO A 126 -10.71 -5.66 -35.59
N GLN A 127 -11.43 -4.57 -35.91
CA GLN A 127 -10.88 -3.22 -35.84
C GLN A 127 -10.62 -2.77 -34.38
N LEU A 128 -11.54 -3.08 -33.48
CA LEU A 128 -11.40 -2.78 -32.06
C LEU A 128 -10.31 -3.65 -31.42
N GLU A 129 -10.20 -4.91 -31.80
CA GLU A 129 -9.14 -5.80 -31.36
C GLU A 129 -7.75 -5.28 -31.75
N ALA A 130 -7.59 -4.78 -32.98
CA ALA A 130 -6.34 -4.21 -33.46
C ALA A 130 -5.94 -2.94 -32.67
N ILE A 131 -6.90 -2.10 -32.31
CA ILE A 131 -6.68 -0.92 -31.47
C ILE A 131 -6.34 -1.35 -30.06
N ALA A 132 -7.06 -2.29 -29.48
CA ALA A 132 -6.84 -2.84 -28.16
C ALA A 132 -5.42 -3.42 -27.99
N LYS A 133 -4.93 -4.19 -28.95
CA LYS A 133 -3.55 -4.70 -28.96
C LYS A 133 -2.49 -3.58 -28.97
N LYS A 134 -2.74 -2.49 -29.69
CA LYS A 134 -1.85 -1.31 -29.68
C LYS A 134 -1.84 -0.61 -28.30
N ILE A 135 -3.00 -0.54 -27.63
CA ILE A 135 -3.10 0.03 -26.26
C ILE A 135 -2.33 -0.84 -25.29
N VAL A 136 -2.57 -2.15 -25.30
CA VAL A 136 -1.88 -3.12 -24.42
C VAL A 136 -0.37 -3.04 -24.58
N GLY A 137 0.13 -2.95 -25.81
CA GLY A 137 1.57 -2.82 -26.07
C GLY A 137 2.23 -1.52 -25.53
N ARG A 138 1.44 -0.50 -25.17
CA ARG A 138 1.91 0.78 -24.61
C ARG A 138 1.81 0.87 -23.08
N LEU A 139 1.14 -0.07 -22.46
CA LEU A 139 0.88 -0.08 -21.00
C LEU A 139 1.89 -0.97 -20.24
N LYS A 140 3.08 -1.16 -20.82
CA LYS A 140 4.21 -1.89 -20.19
C LYS A 140 4.96 -1.00 -19.21
#